data_b57684d4dca448e4046176b13183b628
#
_entry.id   b57684d4dca448e4046176b13183b628
#
_cell.length_a   1.000
_cell.length_b   1.000
_cell.length_c   1.000
_cell.angle_alpha   90.00
_cell.angle_beta   90.00
_cell.angle_gamma   90.00
#
_symmetry.space_group_name_H-M   'P 1'
#
loop_
_entity.id
_entity.type
_entity.pdbx_description
1 polymer ?
#
loop_
_entity_poly.entity_id
_entity_poly.type
_entity_poly.pdbx_seq_one_letter_code
_entity_poly.pdbx_strand_id
1 'polypeptide(L)'
;SRINAKEFPNKVSKYNTFISYPPSLVLFGIDKNLQFIKNEGYAVLVEAEKSVMKAFSKNIRNVLATGGSHLFEEQCELLIRLGIKDIIVSFDSDKSFTGVINSVKGLKIKFPELKFRVHKVLESPAVSEKSSVFDMDSWTKSEIENHILNYSFEI
;
A
#
# COMPACT_ATOMS: atom_id res chain seq x y z
N SER A 1 8.14 -3.95 -26.49
CA SER A 1 8.10 -4.11 -26.01
C SER A 1 7.66 -4.14 -25.91
N ARG A 2 7.43 -4.06 -25.89
CA ARG A 2 7.24 -4.29 -25.46
C ARG A 2 6.93 -4.18 -25.59
N ILE A 3 6.93 -3.99 -26.10
CA ILE A 3 6.69 -4.07 -25.86
C ILE A 3 6.17 -3.97 -25.90
N ASN A 4 5.81 -3.79 -26.37
CA ASN A 4 5.58 -3.85 -26.09
C ASN A 4 4.94 -3.80 -25.93
N ALA A 5 4.77 -3.94 -26.23
CA ALA A 5 4.40 -4.02 -25.72
C ALA A 5 3.79 -3.87 -25.62
N LYS A 6 3.42 -3.82 -25.55
CA LYS A 6 3.23 -3.93 -25.17
C LYS A 6 2.70 -3.89 -24.69
N GLU A 7 2.76 -3.72 -24.93
CA GLU A 7 2.72 -3.88 -24.21
C GLU A 7 2.14 -3.97 -23.56
N PHE A 8 1.73 -3.82 -23.43
CA PHE A 8 1.56 -4.16 -22.56
C PHE A 8 0.85 -4.53 -22.27
N PRO A 9 0.81 -4.71 -22.06
CA PRO A 9 0.42 -5.23 -21.50
C PRO A 9 -0.26 -5.63 -20.97
N ASN A 10 -0.61 -5.71 -20.92
CA ASN A 10 -0.84 -6.28 -20.23
C ASN A 10 -1.12 -6.69 -19.73
N LYS A 11 -1.34 -6.83 -19.44
CA LYS A 11 -1.31 -7.42 -18.79
C LYS A 11 -1.26 -7.67 -18.32
N VAL A 12 -1.28 -7.55 -18.50
CA VAL A 12 -0.97 -8.08 -17.90
C VAL A 12 -1.36 -8.67 -17.21
N SER A 13 -1.47 -8.87 -17.21
CA SER A 13 -1.49 -9.64 -16.62
C SER A 13 -1.83 -9.93 -16.27
N LYS A 14 -1.95 -9.93 -16.36
CA LYS A 14 -1.76 -10.31 -16.18
C LYS A 14 -1.27 -9.94 -16.43
N TYR A 15 -1.30 -9.29 -16.73
CA TYR A 15 -0.44 -8.91 -16.98
C TYR A 15 0.35 -9.02 -17.43
N ASN A 16 0.46 -9.11 -18.07
CA ASN A 16 1.42 -9.34 -18.47
C ASN A 16 2.10 -9.15 -18.77
N THR A 17 2.71 -9.18 -19.07
CA THR A 17 3.26 -8.90 -19.55
C THR A 17 4.52 -9.09 -20.09
N PHE A 18 5.00 -8.73 -20.88
CA PHE A 18 6.23 -8.89 -21.66
C PHE A 18 7.42 -8.33 -20.92
N ILE A 19 7.18 -7.30 -20.20
CA ILE A 19 8.18 -6.69 -19.31
C ILE A 19 7.80 -7.05 -17.89
N SER A 20 8.73 -7.71 -17.20
CA SER A 20 8.55 -8.09 -15.80
C SER A 20 9.47 -7.24 -14.95
N TYR A 21 8.91 -6.44 -14.08
CA TYR A 21 9.69 -5.63 -13.15
C TYR A 21 9.83 -6.34 -11.81
N PRO A 22 10.99 -6.24 -11.16
CA PRO A 22 11.11 -6.72 -9.79
C PRO A 22 10.08 -6.02 -8.91
N PRO A 23 9.48 -6.73 -7.94
CA PRO A 23 8.51 -6.09 -7.04
C PRO A 23 9.05 -4.85 -6.33
N SER A 24 10.37 -4.82 -6.07
CA SER A 24 11.02 -3.69 -5.41
C SER A 24 10.94 -2.39 -6.20
N LEU A 25 10.63 -2.44 -7.49
CA LEU A 25 10.58 -1.25 -8.35
C LEU A 25 9.16 -0.81 -8.66
N VAL A 26 8.15 -1.52 -8.14
CA VAL A 26 6.76 -1.29 -8.51
C VAL A 26 5.93 -0.97 -7.27
N LEU A 27 5.09 0.08 -7.39
CA LEU A 27 4.01 0.35 -6.46
C LEU A 27 2.74 0.41 -7.29
N PHE A 28 1.90 -0.62 -7.16
CA PHE A 28 0.67 -0.70 -7.95
C PHE A 28 -0.26 0.44 -7.61
N GLY A 29 -0.77 1.11 -8.63
CA GLY A 29 -1.71 2.21 -8.48
C GLY A 29 -1.08 3.59 -8.44
N ILE A 30 0.27 3.67 -8.47
CA ILE A 30 0.96 4.96 -8.31
C ILE A 30 0.61 5.96 -9.41
N ASP A 31 0.48 5.49 -10.65
CA ASP A 31 0.19 6.35 -11.79
C ASP A 31 -1.19 7.03 -11.68
N LYS A 32 -2.18 6.29 -11.17
CA LYS A 32 -3.55 6.80 -11.05
C LYS A 32 -3.81 7.51 -9.73
N ASN A 33 -3.10 7.16 -8.68
CA ASN A 33 -3.41 7.62 -7.33
C ASN A 33 -2.49 8.72 -6.83
N LEU A 34 -1.41 9.04 -7.54
CA LEU A 34 -0.41 9.99 -7.07
C LEU A 34 -1.02 11.35 -6.68
N GLN A 35 -1.88 11.91 -7.53
CA GLN A 35 -2.47 13.22 -7.24
C GLN A 35 -3.37 13.17 -6.01
N PHE A 36 -4.11 12.06 -5.85
CA PHE A 36 -4.98 11.89 -4.68
C PHE A 36 -4.16 11.73 -3.41
N ILE A 37 -3.03 11.05 -3.48
CA ILE A 37 -2.12 10.94 -2.34
C ILE A 37 -1.60 12.32 -1.94
N LYS A 38 -1.22 13.14 -2.91
CA LYS A 38 -0.73 14.48 -2.64
C LYS A 38 -1.81 15.36 -2.02
N ASN A 39 -3.05 15.19 -2.47
CA ASN A 39 -4.17 15.96 -1.92
C ASN A 39 -4.52 15.52 -0.50
N GLU A 40 -4.48 14.21 -0.22
CA GLU A 40 -4.75 13.67 1.11
C GLU A 40 -3.61 13.92 2.09
N GLY A 41 -2.39 13.97 1.57
CA GLY A 41 -1.19 14.19 2.36
C GLY A 41 -0.51 12.94 2.87
N TYR A 42 -1.05 11.75 2.59
CA TYR A 42 -0.43 10.50 2.99
C TYR A 42 -0.84 9.37 2.05
N ALA A 43 -0.04 8.30 2.03
CA ALA A 43 -0.33 7.09 1.27
C ALA A 43 -0.53 5.91 2.22
N VAL A 44 -1.46 5.03 1.87
CA VAL A 44 -1.66 3.76 2.58
C VAL A 44 -1.07 2.66 1.70
N LEU A 45 -0.15 1.87 2.26
CA LEU A 45 0.48 0.78 1.55
C LEU A 45 -0.11 -0.55 1.99
N VAL A 46 -0.64 -1.30 1.03
CA VAL A 46 -1.21 -2.64 1.24
C VAL A 46 -0.40 -3.66 0.47
N GLU A 47 -0.65 -4.96 0.70
CA GLU A 47 0.09 -6.02 0.02
C GLU A 47 -0.39 -6.25 -1.39
N ALA A 48 -1.69 -6.40 -1.58
CA ALA A 48 -2.26 -6.94 -2.81
C ALA A 48 -2.92 -5.86 -3.65
N GLU A 49 -2.80 -6.03 -4.96
CA GLU A 49 -3.43 -5.15 -5.93
C GLU A 49 -4.94 -5.09 -5.77
N LYS A 50 -5.56 -6.22 -5.42
CA LYS A 50 -7.02 -6.25 -5.28
C LYS A 50 -7.51 -5.35 -4.15
N SER A 51 -6.70 -5.13 -3.12
CA SER A 51 -7.06 -4.20 -2.05
C SER A 51 -7.08 -2.76 -2.56
N VAL A 52 -6.16 -2.40 -3.45
CA VAL A 52 -6.18 -1.09 -4.11
C VAL A 52 -7.45 -0.95 -4.95
N MET A 53 -7.83 -2.00 -5.68
CA MET A 53 -9.04 -1.97 -6.52
C MET A 53 -10.30 -1.86 -5.68
N LYS A 54 -10.37 -2.58 -4.55
CA LYS A 54 -11.50 -2.47 -3.63
C LYS A 54 -11.59 -1.08 -3.01
N ALA A 55 -10.45 -0.52 -2.63
CA ALA A 55 -10.40 0.85 -2.12
C ALA A 55 -10.91 1.84 -3.17
N PHE A 56 -10.47 1.67 -4.41
CA PHE A 56 -10.89 2.52 -5.51
C PHE A 56 -12.41 2.46 -5.69
N SER A 57 -13.01 1.27 -5.57
CA SER A 57 -14.46 1.11 -5.71
C SER A 57 -15.24 1.86 -4.62
N LYS A 58 -14.60 2.18 -3.51
CA LYS A 58 -15.18 2.96 -2.41
C LYS A 58 -14.72 4.43 -2.45
N ASN A 59 -14.10 4.84 -3.55
CA ASN A 59 -13.58 6.19 -3.73
C ASN A 59 -12.46 6.54 -2.73
N ILE A 60 -11.69 5.54 -2.33
CA ILE A 60 -10.47 5.73 -1.54
C ILE A 60 -9.31 5.56 -2.50
N ARG A 61 -8.58 6.65 -2.78
CA ARG A 61 -7.62 6.69 -3.87
C ARG A 61 -6.20 7.01 -3.44
N ASN A 62 -5.92 6.95 -2.15
CA ASN A 62 -4.57 7.16 -1.66
C ASN A 62 -3.92 5.85 -1.21
N VAL A 63 -4.26 4.74 -1.89
CA VAL A 63 -3.80 3.39 -1.55
C VAL A 63 -2.92 2.87 -2.67
N LEU A 64 -1.79 2.26 -2.27
CA LEU A 64 -0.83 1.64 -3.20
C LEU A 64 -0.53 0.24 -2.71
N ALA A 65 -0.21 -0.68 -3.63
CA ALA A 65 0.17 -2.03 -3.26
C ALA A 65 1.67 -2.26 -3.49
N THR A 66 2.29 -2.90 -2.50
CA THR A 66 3.71 -3.23 -2.58
C THR A 66 3.97 -4.50 -3.39
N GLY A 67 2.94 -5.31 -3.60
CA GLY A 67 3.07 -6.58 -4.32
C GLY A 67 3.42 -7.77 -3.44
N GLY A 68 3.49 -7.58 -2.14
CA GLY A 68 3.79 -8.64 -1.18
C GLY A 68 3.89 -8.06 0.22
N SER A 69 4.30 -8.90 1.17
CA SER A 69 4.34 -8.54 2.59
C SER A 69 5.62 -7.78 2.99
N HIS A 70 6.34 -7.24 2.03
CA HIS A 70 7.61 -6.57 2.28
C HIS A 70 7.63 -5.21 1.60
N LEU A 71 8.10 -4.19 2.31
CA LEU A 71 8.33 -2.86 1.74
C LEU A 71 9.82 -2.74 1.47
N PHE A 72 10.18 -2.58 0.20
CA PHE A 72 11.58 -2.52 -0.24
C PHE A 72 12.12 -1.10 -0.16
N GLU A 73 13.44 -1.01 -0.02
CA GLU A 73 14.14 0.28 -0.02
C GLU A 73 13.90 1.06 -1.30
N GLU A 74 13.89 0.37 -2.44
CA GLU A 74 13.66 1.00 -3.73
C GLU A 74 12.26 1.61 -3.83
N GLN A 75 11.28 0.98 -3.18
CA GLN A 75 9.93 1.54 -3.10
C GLN A 75 9.91 2.81 -2.25
N CYS A 76 10.66 2.81 -1.15
CA CYS A 76 10.82 4.01 -0.32
C CYS A 76 11.47 5.14 -1.10
N GLU A 77 12.51 4.84 -1.86
CA GLU A 77 13.19 5.83 -2.70
C GLU A 77 12.22 6.41 -3.75
N LEU A 78 11.40 5.56 -4.34
CA LEU A 78 10.40 6.02 -5.30
C LEU A 78 9.41 6.98 -4.65
N LEU A 79 8.92 6.64 -3.46
CA LEU A 79 7.97 7.50 -2.74
C LEU A 79 8.59 8.86 -2.44
N ILE A 80 9.83 8.87 -1.98
CA ILE A 80 10.55 10.13 -1.72
C ILE A 80 10.68 10.96 -2.99
N ARG A 81 11.06 10.31 -4.09
CA ARG A 81 11.25 10.98 -5.38
C ARG A 81 9.96 11.60 -5.88
N LEU A 82 8.83 10.99 -5.57
CA LEU A 82 7.52 11.51 -5.96
C LEU A 82 6.96 12.54 -4.97
N GLY A 83 7.68 12.83 -3.90
CA GLY A 83 7.26 13.81 -2.91
C GLY A 83 6.29 13.28 -1.87
N ILE A 84 6.16 11.96 -1.74
CA ILE A 84 5.29 11.32 -0.75
C ILE A 84 6.14 11.03 0.48
N LYS A 85 5.79 11.66 1.60
CA LYS A 85 6.60 11.57 2.83
C LYS A 85 5.87 10.95 4.00
N ASP A 86 4.56 10.87 3.98
CA ASP A 86 3.74 10.34 5.06
C ASP A 86 3.10 9.03 4.59
N ILE A 87 3.41 7.94 5.26
CA ILE A 87 3.08 6.59 4.81
C ILE A 87 2.47 5.80 5.97
N ILE A 88 1.33 5.15 5.70
CA ILE A 88 0.74 4.18 6.62
C ILE A 88 0.89 2.80 6.00
N VAL A 89 1.61 1.90 6.68
CA VAL A 89 1.74 0.51 6.23
C VAL A 89 0.59 -0.30 6.82
N SER A 90 -0.26 -0.84 5.93
CA SER A 90 -1.46 -1.58 6.32
C SER A 90 -1.43 -2.96 5.67
N PHE A 91 -0.53 -3.81 6.15
CA PHE A 91 -0.40 -5.17 5.65
C PHE A 91 -1.49 -6.06 6.25
N ASP A 92 -1.73 -7.21 5.60
CA ASP A 92 -2.80 -8.12 5.96
C ASP A 92 -2.67 -8.58 7.41
N SER A 93 -3.82 -8.86 8.02
CA SER A 93 -3.91 -9.18 9.45
C SER A 93 -3.21 -10.47 9.84
N ASP A 94 -2.86 -11.33 8.89
CA ASP A 94 -2.10 -12.55 9.16
C ASP A 94 -0.61 -12.27 9.36
N LYS A 95 -0.14 -11.04 9.16
CA LYS A 95 1.25 -10.69 9.37
C LYS A 95 1.47 -10.29 10.82
N SER A 96 2.63 -10.69 11.36
CA SER A 96 3.01 -10.28 12.70
C SER A 96 3.15 -8.77 12.77
N PHE A 97 2.35 -8.14 13.62
CA PHE A 97 2.39 -6.69 13.79
C PHE A 97 3.79 -6.25 14.26
N THR A 98 4.37 -6.98 15.21
CA THR A 98 5.72 -6.70 15.71
C THR A 98 6.75 -6.85 14.59
N GLY A 99 6.61 -7.86 13.74
CA GLY A 99 7.50 -8.07 12.61
C GLY A 99 7.44 -6.91 11.61
N VAL A 100 6.25 -6.43 11.32
CA VAL A 100 6.07 -5.27 10.43
C VAL A 100 6.69 -4.03 11.05
N ILE A 101 6.45 -3.79 12.34
CA ILE A 101 7.04 -2.64 13.05
C ILE A 101 8.57 -2.69 12.98
N ASN A 102 9.17 -3.86 13.23
CA ASN A 102 10.62 -3.98 13.20
C ASN A 102 11.19 -3.71 11.81
N SER A 103 10.52 -4.19 10.77
CA SER A 103 10.92 -3.94 9.39
C SER A 103 10.85 -2.44 9.07
N VAL A 104 9.75 -1.79 9.47
CA VAL A 104 9.56 -0.36 9.22
C VAL A 104 10.55 0.49 10.01
N LYS A 105 10.91 0.07 11.24
CA LYS A 105 11.94 0.77 12.02
C LYS A 105 13.27 0.78 11.29
N GLY A 106 13.63 -0.34 10.65
CA GLY A 106 14.86 -0.39 9.84
C GLY A 106 14.81 0.59 8.68
N LEU A 107 13.67 0.66 8.01
CA LEU A 107 13.49 1.61 6.91
C LEU A 107 13.51 3.06 7.40
N LYS A 108 12.94 3.33 8.56
CA LYS A 108 12.94 4.68 9.14
C LYS A 108 14.35 5.18 9.41
N ILE A 109 15.22 4.30 9.89
CA ILE A 109 16.62 4.66 10.11
C ILE A 109 17.29 5.06 8.81
N LYS A 110 17.01 4.31 7.74
CA LYS A 110 17.62 4.53 6.43
C LYS A 110 17.02 5.72 5.69
N PHE A 111 15.72 5.97 5.90
CA PHE A 111 14.97 7.04 5.22
C PHE A 111 14.31 7.95 6.26
N PRO A 112 15.11 8.75 7.00
CA PRO A 112 14.55 9.55 8.09
C PRO A 112 13.59 10.65 7.63
N GLU A 113 13.58 10.98 6.36
CA GLU A 113 12.63 11.94 5.79
C GLU A 113 11.24 11.36 5.62
N LEU A 114 11.08 10.03 5.67
CA LEU A 114 9.78 9.39 5.61
C LEU A 114 9.17 9.28 7.00
N LYS A 115 7.88 9.60 7.07
CA LYS A 115 7.11 9.47 8.30
C LYS A 115 6.27 8.21 8.19
N PHE A 116 6.57 7.22 9.03
CA PHE A 116 5.91 5.93 9.00
C PHE A 116 4.91 5.77 10.13
N ARG A 117 3.76 5.19 9.79
CA ARG A 117 2.80 4.64 10.75
C ARG A 117 2.50 3.21 10.32
N VAL A 118 2.20 2.35 11.27
CA VAL A 118 1.82 0.96 10.99
C VAL A 118 0.41 0.76 11.50
N HIS A 119 -0.46 0.27 10.62
CA HIS A 119 -1.87 0.03 10.90
C HIS A 119 -2.05 -1.37 11.47
N LYS A 120 -2.71 -1.45 12.62
CA LYS A 120 -3.00 -2.73 13.29
C LYS A 120 -4.40 -3.18 12.90
N VAL A 121 -4.49 -4.01 11.88
CA VAL A 121 -5.75 -4.38 11.24
C VAL A 121 -6.70 -5.09 12.20
N LEU A 122 -6.17 -5.97 13.07
CA LEU A 122 -7.00 -6.76 13.98
C LEU A 122 -7.36 -6.04 15.29
N GLU A 123 -7.17 -4.74 15.37
CA GLU A 123 -7.56 -4.03 16.58
C GLU A 123 -9.08 -4.07 16.80
N SER A 124 -9.85 -4.17 15.72
CA SER A 124 -11.30 -4.30 15.79
C SER A 124 -11.73 -5.76 15.61
N PRO A 125 -12.60 -6.30 16.49
CA PRO A 125 -13.10 -7.68 16.31
C PRO A 125 -13.95 -7.86 15.06
N ALA A 126 -14.36 -6.77 14.39
CA ALA A 126 -15.11 -6.86 13.15
C ALA A 126 -14.25 -7.29 11.96
N VAL A 127 -12.91 -7.16 12.06
CA VAL A 127 -12.03 -7.52 10.96
C VAL A 127 -11.57 -8.97 11.15
N SER A 128 -11.81 -9.80 10.14
CA SER A 128 -11.42 -11.21 10.19
C SER A 128 -9.91 -11.36 9.97
N GLU A 129 -9.40 -12.52 10.38
CA GLU A 129 -7.99 -12.85 10.16
C GLU A 129 -7.67 -12.96 8.68
N LYS A 130 -6.43 -12.71 8.34
CA LYS A 130 -5.88 -12.83 6.98
C LYS A 130 -6.56 -11.90 5.99
N SER A 131 -7.01 -10.76 6.49
CA SER A 131 -7.73 -9.79 5.67
C SER A 131 -7.11 -8.41 5.76
N SER A 132 -7.32 -7.66 4.70
CA SER A 132 -7.11 -6.22 4.70
C SER A 132 -8.40 -5.55 5.18
N VAL A 133 -8.30 -4.36 5.74
CA VAL A 133 -9.48 -3.58 6.09
C VAL A 133 -10.33 -3.27 4.84
N PHE A 134 -9.71 -3.24 3.67
CA PHE A 134 -10.42 -3.02 2.41
C PHE A 134 -11.26 -4.21 1.97
N ASP A 135 -11.09 -5.37 2.59
CA ASP A 135 -11.90 -6.55 2.31
C ASP A 135 -13.25 -6.51 3.06
N MET A 136 -13.45 -5.50 3.89
CA MET A 136 -14.70 -5.32 4.63
C MET A 136 -15.74 -4.68 3.71
N ASP A 137 -16.40 -5.49 2.88
CA ASP A 137 -17.27 -5.01 1.82
C ASP A 137 -18.45 -4.19 2.34
N SER A 138 -18.92 -4.48 3.57
CA SER A 138 -20.04 -3.76 4.17
C SER A 138 -19.64 -2.41 4.78
N TRP A 139 -18.35 -2.13 4.90
CA TRP A 139 -17.90 -0.88 5.50
C TRP A 139 -17.94 0.25 4.49
N THR A 140 -18.33 1.43 4.96
CA THR A 140 -18.27 2.64 4.15
C THR A 140 -16.86 3.17 4.06
N LYS A 141 -16.64 4.11 3.14
CA LYS A 141 -15.36 4.82 3.03
C LYS A 141 -14.93 5.39 4.38
N SER A 142 -15.85 6.08 5.08
CA SER A 142 -15.55 6.70 6.36
C SER A 142 -15.16 5.69 7.42
N GLU A 143 -15.83 4.53 7.47
CA GLU A 143 -15.52 3.48 8.43
C GLU A 143 -14.11 2.94 8.20
N ILE A 144 -13.74 2.71 6.94
CA ILE A 144 -12.41 2.21 6.60
C ILE A 144 -11.34 3.23 6.96
N GLU A 145 -11.54 4.48 6.53
CA GLU A 145 -10.56 5.54 6.80
C GLU A 145 -10.39 5.78 8.30
N ASN A 146 -11.49 5.78 9.04
CA ASN A 146 -11.43 5.96 10.49
C ASN A 146 -10.69 4.81 11.17
N HIS A 147 -10.90 3.58 10.73
CA HIS A 147 -10.17 2.43 11.29
C HIS A 147 -8.66 2.58 11.06
N ILE A 148 -8.28 2.96 9.84
CA ILE A 148 -6.87 3.14 9.50
C ILE A 148 -6.24 4.23 10.38
N LEU A 149 -6.90 5.37 10.50
CA LEU A 149 -6.33 6.50 11.24
C LEU A 149 -6.32 6.26 12.75
N ASN A 150 -7.37 5.61 13.29
CA ASN A 150 -7.49 5.40 14.73
C ASN A 150 -6.60 4.27 15.25
N TYR A 151 -6.27 3.31 14.40
CA TYR A 151 -5.48 2.14 14.81
C TYR A 151 -4.12 2.09 14.11
N SER A 152 -3.57 3.23 13.76
CA SER A 152 -2.21 3.35 13.24
C SER A 152 -1.30 3.89 14.32
N PHE A 153 -0.07 3.35 14.37
CA PHE A 153 0.91 3.67 15.39
C PHE A 153 2.14 4.26 14.74
N GLU A 154 2.57 5.40 15.23
CA GLU A 154 3.74 6.10 14.73
C GLU A 154 5.03 5.35 15.07
N ILE A 155 5.96 5.31 14.11
CA ILE A 155 7.24 4.63 14.29
C ILE A 155 8.36 5.66 14.48
#